data_22eba46813bcbafe5a0a2152415cce65
#
_entry.id   22eba46813bcbafe5a0a2152415cce65
#
_cell.length_a   1.000
_cell.length_b   1.000
_cell.length_c   1.000
_cell.angle_alpha   90.00
_cell.angle_beta   90.00
_cell.angle_gamma   90.00
#
_symmetry.space_group_name_H-M   'P 1'
#
loop_
_entity.id
_entity.type
_entity.pdbx_description
1 polymer ?
#
loop_
_entity_poly.entity_id
_entity_poly.type
_entity_poly.pdbx_seq_one_letter_code
_entity_poly.pdbx_strand_id
1 'polypeptide(L)'
;MSYVLPLAAVPVVPVQGRTDLDFAVRRIYCVGRNYALHAKEMGFSGREPPFFFLKPADALLAVRQGEVGAMHYPTLTGDLQHEVELVVAIGVGGRSIAAADALAHVWGYGVGLDMTRRDLQGEAKKQGRPWCIGKAFDESAPIGALRPAAQCRIDAATEIRLDVNGTTRQGATLGEMIWSVPEIIEHLSRAWTLAPGDLIYTGTPAGVGAVVVGDRLEASVAGVASLCIEVV
;
A
#
# COMPACT_ATOMS: atom_id res chain seq x y z
N MET A 1 7.00 18.04 -29.62
CA MET A 1 5.78 17.27 -29.87
C MET A 1 4.61 18.03 -29.25
N SER A 2 3.50 18.15 -29.96
CA SER A 2 2.25 18.74 -29.44
C SER A 2 1.27 17.63 -29.10
N TYR A 3 0.54 17.80 -28.00
CA TYR A 3 -0.47 16.85 -27.51
C TYR A 3 -1.86 17.48 -27.67
N VAL A 4 -2.88 16.68 -27.94
CA VAL A 4 -4.28 17.16 -28.06
C VAL A 4 -4.81 17.67 -26.70
N LEU A 5 -4.37 17.03 -25.60
CA LEU A 5 -4.67 17.45 -24.24
C LEU A 5 -3.35 17.74 -23.50
N PRO A 6 -3.36 18.59 -22.47
CA PRO A 6 -2.19 18.75 -21.61
C PRO A 6 -1.78 17.39 -21.03
N LEU A 7 -0.47 17.20 -20.86
CA LEU A 7 0.00 16.01 -20.12
C LEU A 7 -0.53 16.05 -18.69
N ALA A 8 -1.05 14.92 -18.21
CA ALA A 8 -1.41 14.80 -16.80
C ALA A 8 -0.16 14.96 -15.93
N ALA A 9 -0.32 15.59 -14.77
CA ALA A 9 0.74 15.63 -13.77
C ALA A 9 1.10 14.19 -13.35
N VAL A 10 2.39 13.94 -13.17
CA VAL A 10 2.85 12.65 -12.63
C VAL A 10 2.48 12.61 -11.15
N PRO A 11 1.76 11.57 -10.67
CA PRO A 11 1.53 11.38 -9.24
C PRO A 11 2.86 11.26 -8.49
N VAL A 12 2.96 11.91 -7.33
CA VAL A 12 4.21 11.94 -6.56
C VAL A 12 3.94 11.66 -5.09
N VAL A 13 4.93 11.08 -4.41
CA VAL A 13 4.93 10.90 -2.95
C VAL A 13 6.04 11.75 -2.35
N PRO A 14 5.77 12.54 -1.30
CA PRO A 14 6.80 13.31 -0.61
C PRO A 14 7.92 12.43 -0.05
N VAL A 15 9.14 12.96 -0.03
CA VAL A 15 10.28 12.33 0.63
C VAL A 15 10.44 12.90 2.03
N GLN A 16 10.55 12.05 3.04
CA GLN A 16 10.68 12.45 4.44
C GLN A 16 11.90 13.36 4.66
N GLY A 17 11.69 14.48 5.37
CA GLY A 17 12.74 15.45 5.67
C GLY A 17 13.18 16.29 4.45
N ARG A 18 12.49 16.22 3.32
CA ARG A 18 12.80 16.98 2.10
C ARG A 18 11.55 17.72 1.62
N THR A 19 11.69 19.02 1.37
CA THR A 19 10.61 19.84 0.81
C THR A 19 10.79 20.10 -0.68
N ASP A 20 11.96 19.77 -1.21
CA ASP A 20 12.43 19.99 -2.57
C ASP A 20 12.49 18.71 -3.41
N LEU A 21 12.09 17.56 -2.85
CA LEU A 21 12.19 16.25 -3.50
C LEU A 21 10.95 15.42 -3.28
N ASP A 22 10.36 14.97 -4.37
CA ASP A 22 9.25 14.01 -4.37
C ASP A 22 9.64 12.77 -5.19
N PHE A 23 9.07 11.63 -4.83
CA PHE A 23 9.23 10.37 -5.56
C PHE A 23 8.12 10.24 -6.60
N ALA A 24 8.47 10.19 -7.89
CA ALA A 24 7.52 10.03 -8.99
C ALA A 24 6.96 8.61 -9.03
N VAL A 25 5.64 8.49 -9.02
CA VAL A 25 4.94 7.18 -8.99
C VAL A 25 4.54 6.76 -10.39
N ARG A 26 4.87 5.51 -10.74
CA ARG A 26 4.54 4.89 -12.02
C ARG A 26 3.37 3.92 -11.94
N ARG A 27 3.45 2.96 -11.03
CA ARG A 27 2.42 1.91 -10.82
C ARG A 27 2.33 1.58 -9.35
N ILE A 28 1.17 1.13 -8.91
CA ILE A 28 0.93 0.63 -7.57
C ILE A 28 0.52 -0.84 -7.67
N TYR A 29 1.40 -1.73 -7.19
CA TYR A 29 1.12 -3.14 -7.01
C TYR A 29 0.66 -3.38 -5.58
N CYS A 30 -0.31 -4.27 -5.39
CA CYS A 30 -0.80 -4.67 -4.07
C CYS A 30 -0.72 -6.20 -3.96
N VAL A 31 -0.29 -6.67 -2.80
CA VAL A 31 -0.18 -8.11 -2.49
C VAL A 31 -1.41 -8.55 -1.71
N GLY A 32 -2.16 -9.49 -2.24
CA GLY A 32 -3.31 -10.05 -1.53
C GLY A 32 -2.90 -11.07 -0.49
N ARG A 33 -3.43 -10.96 0.75
CA ARG A 33 -3.34 -11.97 1.83
C ARG A 33 -1.92 -12.31 2.27
N ASN A 34 -1.16 -11.33 2.69
CA ASN A 34 0.24 -11.54 3.05
C ASN A 34 0.50 -11.66 4.57
N TYR A 35 -0.53 -11.74 5.41
CA TYR A 35 -0.39 -12.00 6.84
C TYR A 35 -1.20 -13.24 7.25
N ALA A 36 -0.59 -14.14 8.03
CA ALA A 36 -1.16 -15.44 8.32
C ALA A 36 -2.51 -15.37 9.07
N LEU A 37 -2.64 -14.47 10.04
CA LEU A 37 -3.88 -14.28 10.78
C LEU A 37 -4.97 -13.69 9.88
N HIS A 38 -4.66 -12.69 9.06
CA HIS A 38 -5.59 -12.13 8.10
C HIS A 38 -6.01 -13.16 7.04
N ALA A 39 -5.07 -13.97 6.53
CA ALA A 39 -5.39 -15.06 5.61
C ALA A 39 -6.37 -16.07 6.23
N LYS A 40 -6.20 -16.41 7.52
CA LYS A 40 -7.10 -17.28 8.26
C LYS A 40 -8.50 -16.68 8.46
N GLU A 41 -8.61 -15.39 8.79
CA GLU A 41 -9.89 -14.65 8.86
C GLU A 41 -10.65 -14.74 7.53
N MET A 42 -9.92 -14.74 6.41
CA MET A 42 -10.47 -14.86 5.06
C MET A 42 -10.71 -16.30 4.59
N GLY A 43 -10.49 -17.32 5.46
CA GLY A 43 -10.76 -18.75 5.20
C GLY A 43 -9.68 -19.48 4.40
N PHE A 44 -8.41 -19.02 4.47
CA PHE A 44 -7.27 -19.65 3.77
C PHE A 44 -6.28 -20.28 4.76
N SER A 45 -5.58 -21.35 4.34
CA SER A 45 -4.88 -22.25 5.25
C SER A 45 -3.38 -22.39 5.01
N GLY A 46 -2.69 -21.47 4.31
CA GLY A 46 -1.27 -21.73 4.11
C GLY A 46 -0.48 -20.72 3.28
N ARG A 47 0.73 -21.09 2.94
CA ARG A 47 1.66 -20.34 2.08
C ARG A 47 1.35 -20.62 0.61
N GLU A 48 0.15 -20.26 0.16
CA GLU A 48 -0.21 -20.27 -1.27
C GLU A 48 0.63 -19.24 -2.03
N PRO A 49 0.90 -19.44 -3.34
CA PRO A 49 1.59 -18.44 -4.13
C PRO A 49 0.92 -17.06 -3.99
N PRO A 50 1.71 -15.97 -3.85
CA PRO A 50 1.14 -14.65 -3.72
C PRO A 50 0.38 -14.28 -4.99
N PHE A 51 -0.74 -13.60 -4.83
CA PHE A 51 -1.42 -12.99 -5.96
C PHE A 51 -1.36 -11.47 -5.86
N PHE A 52 -1.40 -10.84 -7.01
CA PHE A 52 -1.24 -9.40 -7.14
C PHE A 52 -2.44 -8.77 -7.83
N PHE A 53 -2.76 -7.56 -7.42
CA PHE A 53 -3.66 -6.66 -8.13
C PHE A 53 -3.03 -5.27 -8.20
N LEU A 54 -3.61 -4.38 -8.98
CA LEU A 54 -3.08 -3.04 -9.16
C LEU A 54 -4.11 -2.00 -8.73
N LYS A 55 -3.60 -0.89 -8.19
CA LYS A 55 -4.28 0.39 -8.17
C LYS A 55 -3.65 1.29 -9.24
N PRO A 56 -4.42 2.13 -9.94
CA PRO A 56 -3.83 3.11 -10.84
C PRO A 56 -3.02 4.14 -10.05
N ALA A 57 -2.01 4.75 -10.66
CA ALA A 57 -1.15 5.70 -9.95
C ALA A 57 -1.90 6.96 -9.48
N ASP A 58 -2.97 7.33 -10.17
CA ASP A 58 -3.85 8.45 -9.82
C ASP A 58 -4.86 8.14 -8.70
N ALA A 59 -4.92 6.88 -8.22
CA ALA A 59 -5.61 6.54 -6.98
C ALA A 59 -4.84 6.97 -5.71
N LEU A 60 -3.67 7.57 -5.88
CA LEU A 60 -2.79 7.99 -4.79
C LEU A 60 -3.37 9.20 -4.05
N LEU A 61 -3.37 9.13 -2.71
CA LEU A 61 -3.54 10.28 -1.81
C LEU A 61 -2.25 10.44 -1.00
N ALA A 62 -1.31 11.26 -1.50
CA ALA A 62 -0.03 11.47 -0.86
C ALA A 62 -0.11 12.54 0.24
N VAL A 63 0.35 12.21 1.45
CA VAL A 63 0.29 13.08 2.62
C VAL A 63 1.70 13.38 3.12
N ARG A 64 2.03 14.68 3.29
CA ARG A 64 3.32 15.11 3.83
C ARG A 64 3.42 14.76 5.32
N GLN A 65 4.63 14.54 5.77
CA GLN A 65 4.89 14.27 7.18
C GLN A 65 4.36 15.41 8.06
N GLY A 66 3.53 15.05 9.05
CA GLY A 66 2.92 16.00 9.99
C GLY A 66 1.63 16.66 9.48
N GLU A 67 1.22 16.39 8.26
CA GLU A 67 -0.07 16.84 7.71
C GLU A 67 -1.15 15.76 7.90
N VAL A 68 -2.40 16.17 7.76
CA VAL A 68 -3.58 15.29 7.73
C VAL A 68 -4.16 15.34 6.34
N GLY A 69 -4.20 14.20 5.66
CA GLY A 69 -4.83 14.08 4.35
C GLY A 69 -6.35 14.00 4.48
N ALA A 70 -7.09 14.64 3.59
CA ALA A 70 -8.54 14.50 3.49
C ALA A 70 -8.85 13.44 2.43
N MET A 71 -9.48 12.33 2.83
CA MET A 71 -9.94 11.27 1.94
C MET A 71 -11.46 11.34 1.81
N HIS A 72 -11.97 11.55 0.61
CA HIS A 72 -13.41 11.56 0.39
C HIS A 72 -14.00 10.15 0.52
N TYR A 73 -15.12 10.04 1.27
CA TYR A 73 -15.83 8.77 1.32
C TYR A 73 -16.35 8.43 -0.08
N PRO A 74 -15.91 7.28 -0.66
CA PRO A 74 -16.22 6.98 -2.05
C PRO A 74 -17.70 6.65 -2.27
N THR A 75 -18.20 6.98 -3.46
CA THR A 75 -19.54 6.58 -3.90
C THR A 75 -19.67 5.06 -4.07
N LEU A 76 -20.88 4.56 -4.24
CA LEU A 76 -21.24 3.17 -4.56
C LEU A 76 -20.88 2.14 -3.46
N THR A 77 -20.50 2.54 -2.27
CA THR A 77 -20.25 1.62 -1.16
C THR A 77 -20.92 2.07 0.12
N GLY A 78 -21.34 1.12 0.91
CA GLY A 78 -21.74 1.31 2.32
C GLY A 78 -20.76 0.65 3.29
N ASP A 79 -19.65 0.10 2.79
CA ASP A 79 -18.64 -0.64 3.59
C ASP A 79 -17.22 -0.34 3.09
N LEU A 80 -16.74 0.88 3.38
CA LEU A 80 -15.35 1.29 3.15
C LEU A 80 -14.50 0.78 4.30
N GLN A 81 -13.45 0.00 3.99
CA GLN A 81 -12.56 -0.58 5.00
C GLN A 81 -11.10 -0.17 4.78
N HIS A 82 -10.38 -0.03 5.90
CA HIS A 82 -8.94 0.23 5.93
C HIS A 82 -8.14 -1.06 5.89
N GLU A 83 -6.95 -1.01 5.29
CA GLU A 83 -5.93 -2.06 5.31
C GLU A 83 -4.56 -1.37 5.40
N VAL A 84 -3.92 -1.36 6.59
CA VAL A 84 -2.60 -0.75 6.77
C VAL A 84 -1.51 -1.65 6.19
N GLU A 85 -0.57 -1.06 5.43
CA GLU A 85 0.46 -1.80 4.74
C GLU A 85 1.82 -1.09 4.77
N LEU A 86 2.90 -1.85 4.89
CA LEU A 86 4.21 -1.38 4.49
C LEU A 86 4.18 -1.12 2.98
N VAL A 87 4.73 0.01 2.55
CA VAL A 87 4.90 0.32 1.13
C VAL A 87 6.37 0.32 0.77
N VAL A 88 6.71 -0.42 -0.29
CA VAL A 88 8.07 -0.51 -0.83
C VAL A 88 8.13 0.30 -2.11
N ALA A 89 9.08 1.24 -2.20
CA ALA A 89 9.33 2.05 -3.39
C ALA A 89 10.51 1.49 -4.19
N ILE A 90 10.31 1.17 -5.46
CA ILE A 90 11.33 0.62 -6.36
C ILE A 90 12.13 1.75 -6.99
N GLY A 91 13.46 1.71 -6.79
CA GLY A 91 14.40 2.68 -7.36
C GLY A 91 15.20 2.15 -8.55
N VAL A 92 15.41 0.85 -8.60
CA VAL A 92 16.13 0.18 -9.69
C VAL A 92 15.21 -0.86 -10.31
N GLY A 93 14.94 -0.73 -11.60
CA GLY A 93 14.09 -1.68 -12.32
C GLY A 93 14.75 -3.03 -12.53
N GLY A 94 13.94 -4.05 -12.85
CA GLY A 94 14.45 -5.38 -13.16
C GLY A 94 13.33 -6.37 -13.51
N ARG A 95 13.74 -7.52 -14.02
CA ARG A 95 12.88 -8.66 -14.32
C ARG A 95 13.51 -9.92 -13.78
N SER A 96 12.70 -10.84 -13.26
CA SER A 96 13.17 -12.09 -12.65
C SER A 96 14.27 -11.86 -11.61
N ILE A 97 14.06 -10.89 -10.74
CA ILE A 97 14.97 -10.50 -9.66
C ILE A 97 14.97 -11.63 -8.63
N ALA A 98 16.16 -12.17 -8.31
CA ALA A 98 16.26 -13.16 -7.24
C ALA A 98 16.01 -12.51 -5.87
N ALA A 99 15.41 -13.23 -4.92
CA ALA A 99 15.14 -12.71 -3.59
C ALA A 99 16.42 -12.20 -2.89
N ALA A 100 17.58 -12.83 -3.13
CA ALA A 100 18.87 -12.42 -2.57
C ALA A 100 19.32 -11.02 -3.04
N ASP A 101 18.89 -10.59 -4.23
CA ASP A 101 19.27 -9.32 -4.85
C ASP A 101 18.18 -8.25 -4.69
N ALA A 102 16.99 -8.64 -4.23
CA ALA A 102 15.79 -7.82 -4.27
C ALA A 102 15.91 -6.47 -3.53
N LEU A 103 16.59 -6.44 -2.39
CA LEU A 103 16.74 -5.21 -1.60
C LEU A 103 17.62 -4.16 -2.30
N ALA A 104 18.49 -4.55 -3.24
CA ALA A 104 19.25 -3.60 -4.06
C ALA A 104 18.36 -2.82 -5.04
N HIS A 105 17.13 -3.27 -5.30
CA HIS A 105 16.15 -2.61 -6.14
C HIS A 105 15.29 -1.61 -5.37
N VAL A 106 15.30 -1.65 -4.03
CA VAL A 106 14.48 -0.80 -3.17
C VAL A 106 15.13 0.57 -2.97
N TRP A 107 14.39 1.63 -3.31
CA TRP A 107 14.77 3.00 -3.03
C TRP A 107 14.45 3.41 -1.59
N GLY A 108 13.29 2.97 -1.07
CA GLY A 108 12.83 3.36 0.25
C GLY A 108 11.52 2.69 0.64
N TYR A 109 11.03 3.10 1.80
CA TYR A 109 9.83 2.54 2.42
C TYR A 109 8.89 3.64 2.89
N GLY A 110 7.61 3.29 3.01
CA GLY A 110 6.56 4.13 3.56
C GLY A 110 5.51 3.31 4.28
N VAL A 111 4.48 3.99 4.76
CA VAL A 111 3.24 3.39 5.24
C VAL A 111 2.09 3.88 4.40
N GLY A 112 1.19 2.99 4.00
CA GLY A 112 0.01 3.32 3.22
C GLY A 112 -1.22 2.56 3.71
N LEU A 113 -2.37 2.93 3.13
CA LEU A 113 -3.64 2.26 3.33
C LEU A 113 -4.17 1.72 1.99
N ASP A 114 -4.43 0.42 1.90
CA ASP A 114 -5.15 -0.17 0.78
C ASP A 114 -6.66 -0.07 1.05
N MET A 115 -7.22 1.12 0.80
CA MET A 115 -8.63 1.38 1.04
C MET A 115 -9.50 0.55 0.11
N THR A 116 -10.54 -0.05 0.69
CA THR A 116 -11.31 -1.10 0.04
C THR A 116 -12.81 -0.86 0.18
N ARG A 117 -13.52 -0.79 -0.95
CA ARG A 117 -14.99 -0.93 -0.98
C ARG A 117 -15.30 -2.41 -0.81
N ARG A 118 -15.47 -2.83 0.44
CA ARG A 118 -15.50 -4.26 0.82
C ARG A 118 -16.69 -5.02 0.25
N ASP A 119 -17.84 -4.38 0.23
CA ASP A 119 -19.06 -4.89 -0.38
C ASP A 119 -18.86 -5.20 -1.88
N LEU A 120 -18.29 -4.25 -2.64
CA LEU A 120 -18.04 -4.42 -4.07
C LEU A 120 -16.94 -5.44 -4.36
N GLN A 121 -15.88 -5.47 -3.54
CA GLN A 121 -14.85 -6.50 -3.64
C GLN A 121 -15.45 -7.90 -3.36
N GLY A 122 -16.29 -8.00 -2.31
CA GLY A 122 -16.97 -9.24 -1.94
C GLY A 122 -17.86 -9.77 -3.06
N GLU A 123 -18.60 -8.89 -3.71
CA GLU A 123 -19.46 -9.24 -4.85
C GLU A 123 -18.60 -9.69 -6.05
N ALA A 124 -17.55 -8.94 -6.39
CA ALA A 124 -16.63 -9.31 -7.46
C ALA A 124 -15.99 -10.69 -7.20
N LYS A 125 -15.56 -10.96 -5.95
CA LYS A 125 -15.00 -12.25 -5.54
C LYS A 125 -16.00 -13.40 -5.73
N LYS A 126 -17.26 -13.24 -5.31
CA LYS A 126 -18.31 -14.27 -5.47
C LYS A 126 -18.56 -14.60 -6.95
N GLN A 127 -18.48 -13.61 -7.82
CA GLN A 127 -18.75 -13.76 -9.24
C GLN A 127 -17.50 -14.06 -10.09
N GLY A 128 -16.31 -14.22 -9.50
CA GLY A 128 -15.06 -14.42 -10.23
C GLY A 128 -14.66 -13.24 -11.12
N ARG A 129 -15.09 -12.00 -10.75
CA ARG A 129 -14.80 -10.76 -11.49
C ARG A 129 -13.54 -10.07 -10.96
N PRO A 130 -12.89 -9.21 -11.77
CA PRO A 130 -11.78 -8.37 -11.31
C PRO A 130 -12.18 -7.46 -10.14
N TRP A 131 -11.24 -7.19 -9.23
CA TRP A 131 -11.48 -6.40 -8.02
C TRP A 131 -11.39 -4.88 -8.23
N CYS A 132 -11.16 -4.41 -9.45
CA CYS A 132 -10.88 -2.99 -9.72
C CYS A 132 -11.93 -2.06 -9.12
N ILE A 133 -13.22 -2.36 -9.21
CA ILE A 133 -14.29 -1.52 -8.64
C ILE A 133 -14.22 -1.42 -7.11
N GLY A 134 -13.70 -2.44 -6.43
CA GLY A 134 -13.55 -2.49 -4.98
C GLY A 134 -12.19 -1.96 -4.50
N LYS A 135 -11.15 -1.96 -5.35
CA LYS A 135 -9.77 -1.69 -4.97
C LYS A 135 -9.11 -0.51 -5.69
N ALA A 136 -9.55 -0.16 -6.91
CA ALA A 136 -8.88 0.80 -7.78
C ALA A 136 -9.77 2.02 -8.05
N PHE A 137 -10.14 2.74 -7.00
CA PHE A 137 -10.94 3.97 -7.05
C PHE A 137 -10.10 5.17 -6.58
N ASP A 138 -10.59 6.37 -6.85
CA ASP A 138 -9.93 7.62 -6.50
C ASP A 138 -9.60 7.67 -5.00
N GLU A 139 -8.40 8.14 -4.65
CA GLU A 139 -7.89 8.23 -3.27
C GLU A 139 -7.81 6.89 -2.52
N SER A 140 -7.93 5.75 -3.23
CA SER A 140 -7.90 4.43 -2.60
C SER A 140 -6.51 3.96 -2.14
N ALA A 141 -5.46 4.75 -2.41
CA ALA A 141 -4.08 4.50 -1.99
C ALA A 141 -3.48 5.66 -1.18
N PRO A 142 -4.04 6.01 0.02
CA PRO A 142 -3.38 6.94 0.91
C PRO A 142 -1.98 6.47 1.27
N ILE A 143 -1.01 7.40 1.28
CA ILE A 143 0.39 7.09 1.60
C ILE A 143 1.07 8.26 2.30
N GLY A 144 1.85 7.97 3.35
CA GLY A 144 2.73 8.93 4.00
C GLY A 144 4.03 9.16 3.23
N ALA A 145 4.82 10.13 3.67
CA ALA A 145 6.12 10.42 3.06
C ALA A 145 7.05 9.21 3.07
N LEU A 146 7.71 8.95 1.94
CA LEU A 146 8.69 7.86 1.80
C LEU A 146 10.02 8.19 2.49
N ARG A 147 10.61 7.21 3.14
CA ARG A 147 11.94 7.30 3.73
C ARG A 147 12.94 6.47 2.93
N PRO A 148 14.10 7.03 2.52
CA PRO A 148 15.13 6.28 1.81
C PRO A 148 15.60 5.05 2.60
N ALA A 149 15.79 3.91 1.93
CA ALA A 149 16.17 2.66 2.57
C ALA A 149 17.48 2.77 3.36
N ALA A 150 18.43 3.59 2.88
CA ALA A 150 19.69 3.87 3.58
C ALA A 150 19.52 4.61 4.92
N GLN A 151 18.36 5.20 5.19
CA GLN A 151 18.06 5.97 6.40
C GLN A 151 17.15 5.24 7.38
N CYS A 152 16.69 4.04 7.05
CA CYS A 152 15.85 3.24 7.94
C CYS A 152 16.34 1.78 7.97
N ARG A 153 16.06 1.14 9.11
CA ARG A 153 16.25 -0.30 9.24
C ARG A 153 14.88 -0.91 9.44
N ILE A 154 14.56 -1.89 8.62
CA ILE A 154 13.39 -2.74 8.81
C ILE A 154 13.87 -4.17 9.03
N ASP A 155 13.26 -4.84 9.97
CA ASP A 155 13.50 -6.25 10.27
C ASP A 155 12.18 -6.94 10.67
N ALA A 156 12.28 -8.19 11.06
CA ALA A 156 11.11 -8.98 11.46
C ALA A 156 10.38 -8.43 12.71
N ALA A 157 11.07 -7.68 13.57
CA ALA A 157 10.49 -7.09 14.78
C ALA A 157 9.88 -5.69 14.55
N THR A 158 10.07 -5.12 13.37
CA THR A 158 9.52 -3.81 13.02
C THR A 158 7.99 -3.84 13.09
N GLU A 159 7.42 -2.97 13.92
CA GLU A 159 5.97 -2.89 14.13
C GLU A 159 5.28 -2.11 13.02
N ILE A 160 4.10 -2.59 12.61
CA ILE A 160 3.12 -1.88 11.79
C ILE A 160 1.83 -1.74 12.59
N ARG A 161 1.23 -0.54 12.56
CA ARG A 161 0.05 -0.22 13.38
C ARG A 161 -0.89 0.74 12.67
N LEU A 162 -2.19 0.57 12.93
CA LEU A 162 -3.24 1.52 12.59
C LEU A 162 -4.14 1.76 13.79
N ASP A 163 -4.34 3.02 14.11
CA ASP A 163 -5.36 3.48 15.05
C ASP A 163 -6.48 4.20 14.28
N VAL A 164 -7.73 3.96 14.68
CA VAL A 164 -8.91 4.70 14.21
C VAL A 164 -9.50 5.41 15.43
N ASN A 165 -9.58 6.75 15.37
CA ASN A 165 -10.04 7.59 16.46
C ASN A 165 -9.33 7.29 17.80
N GLY A 166 -8.00 7.10 17.75
CA GLY A 166 -7.14 6.80 18.89
C GLY A 166 -7.27 5.36 19.44
N THR A 167 -8.06 4.50 18.78
CA THR A 167 -8.19 3.08 19.16
C THR A 167 -7.46 2.20 18.16
N THR A 168 -6.53 1.36 18.64
CA THR A 168 -5.81 0.42 17.78
C THR A 168 -6.77 -0.59 17.13
N ARG A 169 -6.75 -0.66 15.82
CA ARG A 169 -7.52 -1.59 15.00
C ARG A 169 -6.65 -2.69 14.40
N GLN A 170 -5.48 -2.32 13.88
CA GLN A 170 -4.53 -3.26 13.30
C GLN A 170 -3.17 -3.09 13.96
N GLY A 171 -2.49 -4.18 14.22
CA GLY A 171 -1.15 -4.19 14.80
C GLY A 171 -0.50 -5.55 14.59
N ALA A 172 0.74 -5.53 14.09
CA ALA A 172 1.54 -6.73 13.83
C ALA A 172 3.03 -6.35 13.73
N THR A 173 3.87 -7.34 13.53
CA THR A 173 5.25 -7.14 13.11
C THR A 173 5.44 -7.54 11.65
N LEU A 174 6.45 -6.99 10.97
CA LEU A 174 6.74 -7.35 9.59
C LEU A 174 7.18 -8.82 9.44
N GLY A 175 7.64 -9.43 10.53
CA GLY A 175 7.97 -10.86 10.57
C GLY A 175 6.76 -11.79 10.46
N GLU A 176 5.54 -11.27 10.63
CA GLU A 176 4.30 -12.03 10.46
C GLU A 176 3.83 -12.09 8.99
N MET A 177 4.52 -11.39 8.08
CA MET A 177 4.27 -11.53 6.64
C MET A 177 4.55 -12.96 6.17
N ILE A 178 3.65 -13.52 5.38
CA ILE A 178 3.79 -14.84 4.74
C ILE A 178 4.93 -14.80 3.71
N TRP A 179 4.96 -13.75 2.91
CA TRP A 179 5.97 -13.46 1.90
C TRP A 179 6.71 -12.19 2.31
N SER A 180 8.00 -12.31 2.58
CA SER A 180 8.89 -11.18 2.89
C SER A 180 9.04 -10.24 1.69
N VAL A 181 9.48 -9.00 1.94
CA VAL A 181 9.73 -8.03 0.87
C VAL A 181 10.61 -8.58 -0.26
N PRO A 182 11.73 -9.28 0.01
CA PRO A 182 12.53 -9.91 -1.05
C PRO A 182 11.74 -10.93 -1.88
N GLU A 183 10.96 -11.79 -1.24
CA GLU A 183 10.16 -12.81 -1.92
C GLU A 183 9.02 -12.19 -2.75
N ILE A 184 8.37 -11.13 -2.24
CA ILE A 184 7.37 -10.36 -3.01
C ILE A 184 8.00 -9.82 -4.29
N ILE A 185 9.16 -9.17 -4.20
CA ILE A 185 9.86 -8.62 -5.37
C ILE A 185 10.23 -9.73 -6.35
N GLU A 186 10.71 -10.87 -5.86
CA GLU A 186 11.01 -12.02 -6.70
C GLU A 186 9.77 -12.50 -7.46
N HIS A 187 8.66 -12.77 -6.77
CA HIS A 187 7.41 -13.23 -7.40
C HIS A 187 6.86 -12.19 -8.38
N LEU A 188 6.80 -10.93 -7.97
CA LEU A 188 6.26 -9.85 -8.79
C LEU A 188 7.09 -9.61 -10.05
N SER A 189 8.42 -9.64 -9.94
CA SER A 189 9.33 -9.41 -11.07
C SER A 189 9.36 -10.55 -12.10
N ARG A 190 8.84 -11.71 -11.77
CA ARG A 190 8.59 -12.81 -12.74
C ARG A 190 7.41 -12.50 -13.65
N ALA A 191 6.38 -11.83 -13.13
CA ALA A 191 5.17 -11.50 -13.88
C ALA A 191 5.29 -10.16 -14.62
N TRP A 192 5.99 -9.17 -14.03
CA TRP A 192 6.18 -7.83 -14.60
C TRP A 192 7.64 -7.42 -14.60
N THR A 193 8.05 -6.61 -15.56
CA THR A 193 9.30 -5.85 -15.44
C THR A 193 9.05 -4.69 -14.51
N LEU A 194 9.67 -4.71 -13.32
CA LEU A 194 9.64 -3.60 -12.39
C LEU A 194 10.42 -2.41 -12.94
N ALA A 195 10.04 -1.21 -12.59
CA ALA A 195 10.70 0.02 -13.01
C ALA A 195 10.82 1.01 -11.85
N PRO A 196 11.77 1.96 -11.92
CA PRO A 196 11.81 3.07 -10.99
C PRO A 196 10.46 3.78 -10.94
N GLY A 197 9.99 4.08 -9.73
CA GLY A 197 8.67 4.66 -9.51
C GLY A 197 7.55 3.65 -9.22
N ASP A 198 7.78 2.34 -9.35
CA ASP A 198 6.80 1.35 -8.93
C ASP A 198 6.71 1.31 -7.40
N LEU A 199 5.48 1.29 -6.86
CA LEU A 199 5.18 1.06 -5.44
C LEU A 199 4.63 -0.35 -5.26
N ILE A 200 4.95 -0.97 -4.13
CA ILE A 200 4.42 -2.28 -3.72
C ILE A 200 3.81 -2.14 -2.34
N TYR A 201 2.51 -2.25 -2.23
CA TYR A 201 1.75 -2.42 -1.00
C TYR A 201 1.83 -3.90 -0.62
N THR A 202 2.36 -4.19 0.56
CA THR A 202 2.87 -5.54 0.89
C THR A 202 1.86 -6.46 1.55
N GLY A 203 0.61 -6.03 1.66
CA GLY A 203 -0.44 -6.75 2.37
C GLY A 203 -0.63 -6.27 3.81
N THR A 204 -1.81 -6.54 4.35
CA THR A 204 -2.29 -6.00 5.62
C THR A 204 -2.41 -7.07 6.71
N PRO A 205 -2.15 -6.75 8.00
CA PRO A 205 -2.43 -7.63 9.12
C PRO A 205 -3.93 -7.73 9.44
N ALA A 206 -4.29 -8.62 10.36
CA ALA A 206 -5.64 -8.78 10.91
C ALA A 206 -6.16 -7.48 11.55
N GLY A 207 -7.50 -7.40 11.72
CA GLY A 207 -8.17 -6.25 12.33
C GLY A 207 -8.67 -5.21 11.30
N VAL A 208 -8.80 -5.61 10.04
CA VAL A 208 -9.47 -4.82 8.99
C VAL A 208 -10.89 -4.47 9.44
N GLY A 209 -11.32 -3.24 9.21
CA GLY A 209 -12.63 -2.78 9.65
C GLY A 209 -13.16 -1.59 8.87
N ALA A 210 -14.48 -1.35 9.01
CA ALA A 210 -15.17 -0.26 8.35
C ALA A 210 -14.80 1.09 8.98
N VAL A 211 -14.85 2.12 8.12
CA VAL A 211 -14.73 3.53 8.50
C VAL A 211 -15.89 4.33 7.93
N VAL A 212 -16.16 5.47 8.55
CA VAL A 212 -17.22 6.40 8.15
C VAL A 212 -16.66 7.82 8.03
N VAL A 213 -17.45 8.71 7.45
CA VAL A 213 -17.12 10.15 7.42
C VAL A 213 -16.91 10.67 8.85
N GLY A 214 -15.84 11.43 9.07
CA GLY A 214 -15.39 11.94 10.37
C GLY A 214 -14.37 11.05 11.07
N ASP A 215 -14.11 9.83 10.60
CA ASP A 215 -13.08 8.97 11.19
C ASP A 215 -11.68 9.47 10.84
N ARG A 216 -10.80 9.47 11.86
CA ARG A 216 -9.38 9.77 11.75
C ARG A 216 -8.56 8.49 11.84
N LEU A 217 -7.72 8.26 10.84
CA LEU A 217 -6.86 7.09 10.72
C LEU A 217 -5.40 7.50 10.89
N GLU A 218 -4.70 6.88 11.83
CA GLU A 218 -3.30 7.13 12.12
C GLU A 218 -2.51 5.83 11.95
N ALA A 219 -1.78 5.75 10.84
CA ALA A 219 -0.98 4.58 10.46
C ALA A 219 0.51 4.83 10.68
N SER A 220 1.24 3.80 11.08
CA SER A 220 2.70 3.89 11.26
C SER A 220 3.41 2.57 10.99
N VAL A 221 4.64 2.68 10.48
CA VAL A 221 5.66 1.62 10.51
C VAL A 221 6.82 2.15 11.32
N ALA A 222 7.14 1.47 12.42
CA ALA A 222 8.10 1.93 13.41
C ALA A 222 9.47 2.22 12.78
N GLY A 223 10.02 3.42 13.05
CA GLY A 223 11.31 3.86 12.52
C GLY A 223 11.32 4.11 11.00
N VAL A 224 10.18 4.03 10.33
CA VAL A 224 10.05 4.24 8.87
C VAL A 224 9.20 5.47 8.56
N ALA A 225 7.89 5.41 8.76
CA ALA A 225 6.97 6.46 8.34
C ALA A 225 5.70 6.47 9.21
N SER A 226 4.98 7.59 9.13
CA SER A 226 3.61 7.75 9.63
C SER A 226 2.72 8.37 8.56
N LEU A 227 1.42 8.12 8.66
CA LEU A 227 0.38 8.67 7.81
C LEU A 227 -0.81 9.01 8.70
N CYS A 228 -1.39 10.19 8.50
CA CYS A 228 -2.65 10.56 9.13
C CYS A 228 -3.62 11.01 8.03
N ILE A 229 -4.83 10.44 8.02
CA ILE A 229 -5.92 10.89 7.16
C ILE A 229 -7.22 11.06 7.96
N GLU A 230 -8.09 11.90 7.44
CA GLU A 230 -9.47 12.04 7.89
C GLU A 230 -10.41 11.69 6.73
N VAL A 231 -11.44 10.92 7.00
CA VAL A 231 -12.47 10.58 6.01
C VAL A 231 -13.51 11.70 5.97
N VAL A 232 -13.70 12.34 4.81
CA VAL A 232 -14.56 13.51 4.63
C VAL A 232 -15.70 13.25 3.65
#